data_83355d64ba3743b7cd948d9310818d14
#
_entry.id   83355d64ba3743b7cd948d9310818d14
#
_cell.length_a   1.000
_cell.length_b   1.000
_cell.length_c   1.000
_cell.angle_alpha   90.00
_cell.angle_beta   90.00
_cell.angle_gamma   90.00
#
_symmetry.space_group_name_H-M   'P 1'
#
loop_
_entity.id
_entity.type
_entity.pdbx_description
1 polymer ?
#
loop_
_entity_poly.entity_id
_entity_poly.type
_entity_poly.pdbx_seq_one_letter_code
_entity_poly.pdbx_strand_id
1 'polypeptide(L)'
;MRAGVAVGAAGRTAVDFDVPRGACDCHVHVFGNPAQFPFAEKRVYTPPPASVEQLLELQRDLHLDRVVVVQPSVYGADNACTLDAVRRMGARARGVAVIDRTTSRKALEEMAGAGIRGVRLNLETNTAGRFDPADAKAVLDATAEQIRGLGWHVQIYTRTAVIAGLKDHLAQMPFPVVVDHFGRGNPGQGPGQADFVALLDLVKSGRVYVKISGAYRVSERAPDFPDVTGLAQALVAANPDRIVWGSDWPHPNSDAGRGKPLSEISSPFPIDDGLLLNQLPKWAPDAAVRKKILVDNPARLYGFEAVAG
;
A
#
# COMPACT_ATOMS: atom_id res chain seq x y z
N MET A 1 11.18 10.55 31.17
CA MET A 1 10.64 10.85 29.83
C MET A 1 11.80 10.78 28.85
N ARG A 2 11.91 9.71 28.05
CA ARG A 2 12.86 9.67 26.92
C ARG A 2 12.11 10.22 25.71
N ALA A 3 12.69 11.25 25.09
CA ALA A 3 12.16 11.83 23.86
C ALA A 3 11.99 10.71 22.82
N GLY A 4 10.77 10.53 22.33
CA GLY A 4 10.49 9.59 21.26
C GLY A 4 11.27 10.02 20.01
N VAL A 5 11.91 9.05 19.34
CA VAL A 5 12.54 9.28 18.04
C VAL A 5 11.41 9.69 17.08
N ALA A 6 11.44 10.96 16.65
CA ALA A 6 10.48 11.47 15.68
C ALA A 6 10.68 10.74 14.35
N VAL A 7 9.63 10.08 13.87
CA VAL A 7 9.61 9.51 12.52
C VAL A 7 9.68 10.69 11.54
N GLY A 8 10.73 10.75 10.71
CA GLY A 8 10.84 11.72 9.63
C GLY A 8 11.67 12.99 9.92
N ALA A 9 12.54 13.00 10.93
CA ALA A 9 13.39 14.16 11.25
C ALA A 9 14.70 14.27 10.44
N ALA A 10 15.01 13.36 9.52
CA ALA A 10 16.05 13.58 8.52
C ALA A 10 15.42 14.40 7.36
N GLY A 11 16.08 15.49 6.95
CA GLY A 11 15.58 16.32 5.85
C GLY A 11 15.30 15.45 4.62
N ARG A 12 14.08 15.53 4.08
CA ARG A 12 13.71 14.82 2.86
C ARG A 12 14.39 15.46 1.66
N THR A 13 14.85 14.65 0.72
CA THR A 13 15.33 15.13 -0.58
C THR A 13 14.20 15.85 -1.30
N ALA A 14 14.47 17.02 -1.86
CA ALA A 14 13.50 17.77 -2.65
C ALA A 14 13.07 16.95 -3.89
N VAL A 15 11.80 17.08 -4.26
CA VAL A 15 11.30 16.48 -5.50
C VAL A 15 11.91 17.20 -6.70
N ASP A 16 12.43 16.45 -7.66
CA ASP A 16 13.22 16.95 -8.79
C ASP A 16 12.48 16.94 -10.15
N PHE A 17 11.17 16.72 -10.11
CA PHE A 17 10.30 16.76 -11.30
C PHE A 17 8.94 17.42 -10.97
N ASP A 18 8.22 17.83 -12.01
CA ASP A 18 6.88 18.41 -11.86
C ASP A 18 5.86 17.33 -11.45
N VAL A 19 5.42 17.37 -10.19
CA VAL A 19 4.36 16.51 -9.68
C VAL A 19 3.01 17.05 -10.18
N PRO A 20 2.22 16.25 -10.90
CA PRO A 20 0.96 16.72 -11.44
C PRO A 20 -0.06 17.02 -10.34
N ARG A 21 -0.85 18.10 -10.49
CA ARG A 21 -1.94 18.43 -9.58
C ARG A 21 -2.91 17.25 -9.44
N GLY A 22 -3.31 16.96 -8.21
CA GLY A 22 -4.15 15.82 -7.87
C GLY A 22 -3.38 14.51 -7.64
N ALA A 23 -2.04 14.58 -7.60
CA ALA A 23 -1.21 13.42 -7.32
C ALA A 23 -1.55 12.78 -5.98
N CYS A 24 -1.51 11.46 -5.94
CA CYS A 24 -1.93 10.62 -4.83
C CYS A 24 -0.81 9.68 -4.37
N ASP A 25 -0.54 9.69 -3.07
CA ASP A 25 0.16 8.58 -2.42
C ASP A 25 -0.86 7.46 -2.14
N CYS A 26 -0.73 6.34 -2.83
CA CYS A 26 -1.69 5.24 -2.74
C CYS A 26 -1.37 4.23 -1.64
N HIS A 27 -0.36 4.48 -0.79
CA HIS A 27 -0.03 3.56 0.29
C HIS A 27 0.70 4.26 1.43
N VAL A 28 -0.06 4.61 2.47
CA VAL A 28 0.49 5.10 3.74
C VAL A 28 -0.18 4.41 4.91
N HIS A 29 0.46 4.47 6.08
CA HIS A 29 -0.10 4.02 7.35
C HIS A 29 -0.09 5.15 8.36
N VAL A 30 -1.09 5.20 9.25
CA VAL A 30 -1.13 6.11 10.39
C VAL A 30 -1.08 5.29 11.67
N PHE A 31 -0.23 5.71 12.61
CA PHE A 31 -0.13 5.13 13.94
C PHE A 31 -0.47 6.22 14.96
N GLY A 32 -1.70 6.17 15.46
CA GLY A 32 -2.24 7.13 16.41
C GLY A 32 -1.73 6.91 17.83
N ASN A 33 -2.21 7.75 18.75
CA ASN A 33 -1.91 7.58 20.17
C ASN A 33 -2.49 6.24 20.68
N PRO A 34 -1.67 5.33 21.25
CA PRO A 34 -2.13 4.03 21.73
C PRO A 34 -3.20 4.09 22.83
N ALA A 35 -3.30 5.20 23.57
CA ALA A 35 -4.36 5.42 24.57
C ALA A 35 -5.75 5.62 23.91
N GLN A 36 -5.78 6.12 22.68
CA GLN A 36 -7.00 6.33 21.89
C GLN A 36 -7.23 5.19 20.89
N PHE A 37 -6.16 4.69 20.29
CA PHE A 37 -6.18 3.62 19.29
C PHE A 37 -5.27 2.49 19.76
N PRO A 38 -5.76 1.56 20.59
CA PRO A 38 -4.94 0.48 21.14
C PRO A 38 -4.52 -0.49 20.04
N PHE A 39 -3.28 -0.92 20.11
CA PHE A 39 -2.78 -1.96 19.21
C PHE A 39 -3.38 -3.33 19.54
N ALA A 40 -3.55 -4.18 18.53
CA ALA A 40 -3.98 -5.56 18.71
C ALA A 40 -2.99 -6.35 19.57
N GLU A 41 -3.51 -7.23 20.44
CA GLU A 41 -2.69 -8.07 21.32
C GLU A 41 -1.75 -9.00 20.54
N LYS A 42 -2.24 -9.56 19.42
CA LYS A 42 -1.51 -10.51 18.56
C LYS A 42 -0.67 -9.84 17.46
N ARG A 43 -0.25 -8.58 17.65
CA ARG A 43 0.63 -7.91 16.68
C ARG A 43 2.04 -8.51 16.68
N VAL A 44 2.77 -8.33 15.59
CA VAL A 44 4.15 -8.85 15.43
C VAL A 44 5.20 -7.84 15.87
N TYR A 45 4.85 -6.55 15.93
CA TYR A 45 5.73 -5.44 16.30
C TYR A 45 4.92 -4.27 16.87
N THR A 46 5.61 -3.35 17.52
CA THR A 46 5.03 -2.09 18.01
C THR A 46 5.70 -0.92 17.29
N PRO A 47 4.99 -0.19 16.41
CA PRO A 47 5.54 0.96 15.71
C PRO A 47 5.64 2.19 16.61
N PRO A 48 6.53 3.16 16.31
CA PRO A 48 6.44 4.49 16.86
C PRO A 48 5.18 5.21 16.35
N PRO A 49 4.68 6.25 17.03
CA PRO A 49 3.60 7.10 16.54
C PRO A 49 3.95 7.71 15.18
N ALA A 50 2.95 7.77 14.30
CA ALA A 50 3.03 8.42 12.99
C ALA A 50 1.68 9.08 12.70
N SER A 51 1.58 10.38 13.01
CA SER A 51 0.30 11.09 13.08
C SER A 51 -0.16 11.61 11.73
N VAL A 52 -1.44 12.03 11.66
CA VAL A 52 -2.00 12.70 10.48
C VAL A 52 -1.27 14.02 10.19
N GLU A 53 -0.81 14.74 11.22
CA GLU A 53 -0.04 15.98 11.07
C GLU A 53 1.29 15.73 10.34
N GLN A 54 2.01 14.69 10.75
CA GLN A 54 3.26 14.28 10.09
C GLN A 54 3.01 13.80 8.65
N LEU A 55 1.88 13.12 8.40
CA LEU A 55 1.47 12.74 7.04
C LEU A 55 1.17 13.97 6.18
N LEU A 56 0.53 14.99 6.73
CA LEU A 56 0.28 16.25 6.03
C LEU A 56 1.58 17.02 5.72
N GLU A 57 2.59 16.92 6.58
CA GLU A 57 3.93 17.45 6.30
C GLU A 57 4.58 16.71 5.14
N LEU A 58 4.56 15.39 5.16
CA LEU A 58 5.04 14.57 4.04
C LEU A 58 4.39 14.97 2.71
N GLN A 59 3.06 15.08 2.70
CA GLN A 59 2.33 15.45 1.47
C GLN A 59 2.73 16.82 0.93
N ARG A 60 2.95 17.83 1.80
CA ARG A 60 3.44 19.14 1.38
C ARG A 60 4.83 19.06 0.77
N ASP A 61 5.75 18.34 1.42
CA ASP A 61 7.14 18.21 0.98
C ASP A 61 7.25 17.49 -0.37
N LEU A 62 6.34 16.54 -0.63
CA LEU A 62 6.28 15.75 -1.87
C LEU A 62 5.31 16.31 -2.91
N HIS A 63 4.64 17.42 -2.65
CA HIS A 63 3.64 18.04 -3.54
C HIS A 63 2.46 17.10 -3.88
N LEU A 64 2.02 16.28 -2.91
CA LEU A 64 0.93 15.33 -3.08
C LEU A 64 -0.38 15.89 -2.51
N ASP A 65 -1.44 15.85 -3.31
CA ASP A 65 -2.75 16.38 -2.93
C ASP A 65 -3.65 15.34 -2.26
N ARG A 66 -3.46 14.07 -2.57
CA ARG A 66 -4.34 12.95 -2.18
C ARG A 66 -3.56 11.83 -1.52
N VAL A 67 -4.28 11.02 -0.76
CA VAL A 67 -3.67 9.88 -0.06
C VAL A 67 -4.65 8.72 0.11
N VAL A 68 -4.11 7.51 0.13
CA VAL A 68 -4.83 6.30 0.53
C VAL A 68 -4.22 5.74 1.81
N VAL A 69 -4.97 5.85 2.90
CA VAL A 69 -4.57 5.32 4.21
C VAL A 69 -4.92 3.83 4.27
N VAL A 70 -3.90 3.01 4.38
CA VAL A 70 -4.03 1.55 4.41
C VAL A 70 -3.96 1.09 5.87
N GLN A 71 -4.91 0.26 6.28
CA GLN A 71 -4.93 -0.34 7.62
C GLN A 71 -3.64 -1.13 7.88
N PRO A 72 -2.84 -0.77 8.89
CA PRO A 72 -1.65 -1.52 9.25
C PRO A 72 -2.00 -2.75 10.10
N SER A 73 -1.18 -3.80 10.00
CA SER A 73 -1.43 -5.09 10.68
C SER A 73 -1.48 -5.00 12.21
N VAL A 74 -0.86 -3.98 12.80
CA VAL A 74 -0.79 -3.79 14.25
C VAL A 74 -2.12 -3.47 14.92
N TYR A 75 -3.13 -3.07 14.17
CA TYR A 75 -4.51 -2.85 14.67
C TYR A 75 -5.46 -4.02 14.35
N GLY A 76 -5.00 -5.03 13.58
CA GLY A 76 -5.88 -6.11 13.13
C GLY A 76 -7.09 -5.56 12.37
N ALA A 77 -8.30 -6.01 12.72
CA ALA A 77 -9.57 -5.58 12.12
C ALA A 77 -10.19 -4.33 12.80
N ASP A 78 -9.53 -3.74 13.80
CA ASP A 78 -9.97 -2.45 14.36
C ASP A 78 -9.48 -1.29 13.48
N ASN A 79 -10.35 -0.80 12.63
CA ASN A 79 -10.06 0.27 11.68
C ASN A 79 -10.22 1.69 12.25
N ALA A 80 -10.41 1.86 13.55
CA ALA A 80 -10.72 3.15 14.17
C ALA A 80 -9.68 4.24 13.83
N CYS A 81 -8.39 3.91 13.93
CA CYS A 81 -7.30 4.85 13.61
C CYS A 81 -7.28 5.24 12.13
N THR A 82 -7.44 4.27 11.23
CA THR A 82 -7.51 4.50 9.78
C THR A 82 -8.73 5.36 9.41
N LEU A 83 -9.89 5.08 10.01
CA LEU A 83 -11.12 5.86 9.78
C LEU A 83 -10.99 7.28 10.32
N ASP A 84 -10.37 7.49 11.49
CA ASP A 84 -10.10 8.83 12.03
C ASP A 84 -9.22 9.64 11.05
N ALA A 85 -8.14 9.05 10.57
CA ALA A 85 -7.27 9.70 9.60
C ALA A 85 -8.01 10.09 8.31
N VAL A 86 -8.82 9.19 7.74
CA VAL A 86 -9.61 9.46 6.53
C VAL A 86 -10.62 10.58 6.76
N ARG A 87 -11.34 10.57 7.89
CA ARG A 87 -12.31 11.63 8.23
C ARG A 87 -11.64 12.98 8.39
N ARG A 88 -10.51 13.05 9.10
CA ARG A 88 -9.76 14.30 9.33
C ARG A 88 -9.21 14.91 8.05
N MET A 89 -8.82 14.08 7.08
CA MET A 89 -8.32 14.54 5.79
C MET A 89 -9.42 14.80 4.75
N GLY A 90 -10.63 14.28 4.97
CA GLY A 90 -11.83 14.55 4.16
C GLY A 90 -11.69 14.08 2.71
N ALA A 91 -12.11 14.92 1.76
CA ALA A 91 -12.15 14.59 0.33
C ALA A 91 -10.79 14.18 -0.26
N ARG A 92 -9.68 14.60 0.36
CA ARG A 92 -8.31 14.27 -0.08
C ARG A 92 -7.88 12.86 0.30
N ALA A 93 -8.60 12.16 1.16
CA ALA A 93 -8.23 10.83 1.62
C ALA A 93 -9.24 9.75 1.23
N ARG A 94 -8.75 8.55 1.02
CA ARG A 94 -9.51 7.30 0.98
C ARG A 94 -8.82 6.29 1.88
N GLY A 95 -9.55 5.23 2.24
CA GLY A 95 -9.00 4.19 3.10
C GLY A 95 -9.12 2.79 2.51
N VAL A 96 -8.24 1.91 2.97
CA VAL A 96 -8.31 0.46 2.75
C VAL A 96 -8.32 -0.21 4.11
N ALA A 97 -9.41 -0.91 4.43
CA ALA A 97 -9.66 -1.53 5.72
C ALA A 97 -9.10 -2.97 5.80
N VAL A 98 -9.00 -3.51 7.00
CA VAL A 98 -8.92 -4.95 7.26
C VAL A 98 -10.23 -5.38 7.90
N ILE A 99 -10.82 -6.45 7.42
CA ILE A 99 -12.07 -7.01 7.94
C ILE A 99 -11.85 -8.46 8.36
N ASP A 100 -12.73 -8.94 9.19
CA ASP A 100 -12.81 -10.34 9.58
C ASP A 100 -14.24 -10.91 9.37
N ARG A 101 -14.42 -12.18 9.70
CA ARG A 101 -15.71 -12.86 9.51
C ARG A 101 -16.84 -12.29 10.36
N THR A 102 -16.53 -11.54 11.41
CA THR A 102 -17.51 -10.94 12.33
C THR A 102 -17.94 -9.54 11.89
N THR A 103 -17.24 -8.95 10.91
CA THR A 103 -17.54 -7.62 10.39
C THR A 103 -18.91 -7.61 9.71
N SER A 104 -19.87 -6.89 10.31
CA SER A 104 -21.25 -6.88 9.84
C SER A 104 -21.41 -6.05 8.56
N ARG A 105 -22.46 -6.34 7.78
CA ARG A 105 -22.81 -5.54 6.58
C ARG A 105 -22.99 -4.07 6.91
N LYS A 106 -23.64 -3.75 8.02
CA LYS A 106 -23.82 -2.37 8.48
C LYS A 106 -22.47 -1.68 8.72
N ALA A 107 -21.52 -2.34 9.38
CA ALA A 107 -20.17 -1.79 9.58
C ALA A 107 -19.43 -1.54 8.26
N LEU A 108 -19.57 -2.43 7.28
CA LEU A 108 -19.00 -2.24 5.94
C LEU A 108 -19.60 -1.02 5.23
N GLU A 109 -20.91 -0.81 5.32
CA GLU A 109 -21.60 0.34 4.73
C GLU A 109 -21.21 1.66 5.42
N GLU A 110 -21.07 1.66 6.75
CA GLU A 110 -20.55 2.81 7.52
C GLU A 110 -19.11 3.15 7.11
N MET A 111 -18.25 2.15 6.94
CA MET A 111 -16.89 2.35 6.43
C MET A 111 -16.89 2.88 4.99
N ALA A 112 -17.77 2.39 4.12
CA ALA A 112 -17.92 2.90 2.75
C ALA A 112 -18.32 4.38 2.73
N GLY A 113 -19.27 4.78 3.58
CA GLY A 113 -19.68 6.17 3.80
C GLY A 113 -18.56 7.05 4.33
N ALA A 114 -17.68 6.49 5.16
CA ALA A 114 -16.51 7.19 5.70
C ALA A 114 -15.32 7.32 4.73
N GLY A 115 -15.40 6.74 3.52
CA GLY A 115 -14.35 6.87 2.51
C GLY A 115 -13.47 5.63 2.33
N ILE A 116 -13.80 4.49 2.94
CA ILE A 116 -13.14 3.21 2.63
C ILE A 116 -13.55 2.77 1.22
N ARG A 117 -12.57 2.27 0.43
CA ARG A 117 -12.76 1.85 -0.95
C ARG A 117 -12.22 0.45 -1.25
N GLY A 118 -11.74 -0.23 -0.24
CA GLY A 118 -11.23 -1.60 -0.40
C GLY A 118 -10.89 -2.26 0.91
N VAL A 119 -10.55 -3.53 0.82
CA VAL A 119 -10.05 -4.33 1.94
C VAL A 119 -8.67 -4.88 1.63
N ARG A 120 -7.83 -4.98 2.65
CA ARG A 120 -6.46 -5.53 2.55
C ARG A 120 -6.39 -6.93 3.13
N LEU A 121 -5.83 -7.84 2.36
CA LEU A 121 -5.42 -9.17 2.78
C LEU A 121 -3.89 -9.20 2.93
N ASN A 122 -3.42 -9.30 4.16
CA ASN A 122 -2.01 -9.48 4.45
C ASN A 122 -1.71 -10.98 4.54
N LEU A 123 -1.20 -11.54 3.46
CA LEU A 123 -0.83 -12.95 3.34
C LEU A 123 0.68 -13.19 3.60
N GLU A 124 1.40 -12.17 4.02
CA GLU A 124 2.86 -12.23 4.24
C GLU A 124 3.24 -12.08 5.72
N THR A 125 2.59 -11.16 6.43
CA THR A 125 2.91 -10.84 7.83
C THR A 125 1.82 -11.41 8.74
N ASN A 126 1.82 -12.72 8.94
CA ASN A 126 0.94 -13.34 9.93
C ASN A 126 1.72 -14.20 10.91
N THR A 127 1.09 -14.51 12.03
CA THR A 127 1.67 -15.36 13.10
C THR A 127 1.58 -16.87 12.79
N ALA A 128 0.81 -17.25 11.76
CA ALA A 128 0.53 -18.66 11.43
C ALA A 128 1.48 -19.27 10.39
N GLY A 129 2.38 -18.47 9.80
CA GLY A 129 3.34 -18.92 8.80
C GLY A 129 3.01 -18.50 7.37
N ARG A 130 3.53 -19.23 6.38
CA ARG A 130 3.34 -18.92 4.96
C ARG A 130 1.96 -19.36 4.49
N PHE A 131 1.24 -18.48 3.81
CA PHE A 131 0.06 -18.87 3.04
C PHE A 131 0.49 -19.66 1.80
N ASP A 132 -0.17 -20.77 1.55
CA ASP A 132 -0.16 -21.40 0.25
C ASP A 132 -1.25 -20.81 -0.68
N PRO A 133 -1.22 -21.08 -1.99
CA PRO A 133 -2.25 -20.56 -2.90
C PRO A 133 -3.67 -21.04 -2.57
N ALA A 134 -3.87 -22.24 -2.03
CA ALA A 134 -5.19 -22.75 -1.71
C ALA A 134 -5.80 -22.00 -0.52
N ASP A 135 -5.03 -21.77 0.54
CA ASP A 135 -5.44 -20.97 1.70
C ASP A 135 -5.75 -19.53 1.30
N ALA A 136 -4.87 -18.94 0.47
CA ALA A 136 -5.06 -17.59 -0.05
C ALA A 136 -6.35 -17.47 -0.90
N LYS A 137 -6.65 -18.49 -1.73
CA LYS A 137 -7.90 -18.55 -2.50
C LYS A 137 -9.13 -18.55 -1.60
N ALA A 138 -9.15 -19.38 -0.57
CA ALA A 138 -10.29 -19.48 0.34
C ALA A 138 -10.56 -18.15 1.08
N VAL A 139 -9.49 -17.44 1.49
CA VAL A 139 -9.60 -16.11 2.12
C VAL A 139 -10.12 -15.08 1.13
N LEU A 140 -9.64 -15.10 -0.12
CA LEU A 140 -10.11 -14.22 -1.20
C LEU A 140 -11.60 -14.41 -1.47
N ASP A 141 -12.06 -15.66 -1.61
CA ASP A 141 -13.45 -15.97 -1.90
C ASP A 141 -14.38 -15.51 -0.77
N ALA A 142 -13.98 -15.76 0.49
CA ALA A 142 -14.75 -15.31 1.66
C ALA A 142 -14.83 -13.78 1.74
N THR A 143 -13.71 -13.09 1.45
CA THR A 143 -13.67 -11.62 1.42
C THR A 143 -14.51 -11.07 0.27
N ALA A 144 -14.44 -11.69 -0.90
CA ALA A 144 -15.24 -11.34 -2.07
C ALA A 144 -16.74 -11.32 -1.77
N GLU A 145 -17.21 -12.35 -1.05
CA GLU A 145 -18.61 -12.44 -0.65
C GLU A 145 -19.01 -11.34 0.32
N GLN A 146 -18.17 -11.05 1.34
CA GLN A 146 -18.47 -10.01 2.33
C GLN A 146 -18.59 -8.61 1.71
N ILE A 147 -17.71 -8.25 0.73
CA ILE A 147 -17.70 -6.91 0.12
C ILE A 147 -18.59 -6.78 -1.11
N ARG A 148 -19.33 -7.83 -1.46
CA ARG A 148 -20.22 -7.84 -2.64
C ARG A 148 -21.14 -6.62 -2.66
N GLY A 149 -21.19 -5.91 -3.79
CA GLY A 149 -22.05 -4.75 -4.00
C GLY A 149 -21.58 -3.44 -3.37
N LEU A 150 -20.40 -3.40 -2.72
CA LEU A 150 -19.83 -2.16 -2.17
C LEU A 150 -19.02 -1.35 -3.18
N GLY A 151 -18.70 -1.92 -4.35
CA GLY A 151 -17.81 -1.29 -5.33
C GLY A 151 -16.35 -1.20 -4.86
N TRP A 152 -15.97 -2.02 -3.88
CA TRP A 152 -14.63 -2.04 -3.32
C TRP A 152 -13.68 -2.93 -4.11
N HIS A 153 -12.38 -2.66 -3.98
CA HIS A 153 -11.31 -3.53 -4.45
C HIS A 153 -10.76 -4.42 -3.32
N VAL A 154 -10.06 -5.48 -3.70
CA VAL A 154 -9.25 -6.28 -2.76
C VAL A 154 -7.78 -5.97 -2.99
N GLN A 155 -7.08 -5.54 -1.94
CA GLN A 155 -5.65 -5.31 -1.94
C GLN A 155 -4.93 -6.49 -1.29
N ILE A 156 -3.89 -7.01 -1.94
CA ILE A 156 -3.16 -8.21 -1.50
C ILE A 156 -1.70 -7.84 -1.26
N TYR A 157 -1.21 -8.15 -0.07
CA TYR A 157 0.21 -8.13 0.26
C TYR A 157 0.72 -9.57 0.37
N THR A 158 1.47 -10.02 -0.64
CA THR A 158 2.00 -11.38 -0.73
C THR A 158 3.16 -11.47 -1.73
N ARG A 159 3.78 -12.65 -1.84
CA ARG A 159 4.87 -12.93 -2.79
C ARG A 159 4.34 -13.29 -4.16
N THR A 160 5.16 -13.02 -5.18
CA THR A 160 4.88 -13.38 -6.58
C THR A 160 4.51 -14.85 -6.77
N ALA A 161 5.12 -15.77 -6.04
CA ALA A 161 4.81 -17.21 -6.11
C ALA A 161 3.34 -17.51 -5.76
N VAL A 162 2.78 -16.85 -4.74
CA VAL A 162 1.36 -16.99 -4.38
C VAL A 162 0.47 -16.38 -5.46
N ILE A 163 0.87 -15.21 -6.01
CA ILE A 163 0.14 -14.55 -7.11
C ILE A 163 0.11 -15.45 -8.34
N ALA A 164 1.25 -16.06 -8.70
CA ALA A 164 1.36 -16.99 -9.82
C ALA A 164 0.44 -18.22 -9.64
N GLY A 165 0.42 -18.78 -8.43
CA GLY A 165 -0.49 -19.90 -8.10
C GLY A 165 -1.97 -19.53 -8.12
N LEU A 166 -2.29 -18.24 -8.00
CA LEU A 166 -3.67 -17.71 -8.04
C LEU A 166 -4.03 -17.05 -9.38
N LYS A 167 -3.16 -17.09 -10.41
CA LYS A 167 -3.29 -16.31 -11.64
C LYS A 167 -4.69 -16.40 -12.25
N ASP A 168 -5.17 -17.61 -12.50
CA ASP A 168 -6.47 -17.83 -13.16
C ASP A 168 -7.64 -17.38 -12.28
N HIS A 169 -7.50 -17.53 -10.97
CA HIS A 169 -8.50 -17.09 -10.00
C HIS A 169 -8.57 -15.55 -9.93
N LEU A 170 -7.44 -14.87 -9.84
CA LEU A 170 -7.36 -13.42 -9.83
C LEU A 170 -7.88 -12.78 -11.12
N ALA A 171 -7.66 -13.45 -12.26
CA ALA A 171 -8.19 -13.02 -13.57
C ALA A 171 -9.72 -13.03 -13.63
N GLN A 172 -10.39 -13.81 -12.80
CA GLN A 172 -11.85 -13.98 -12.77
C GLN A 172 -12.54 -13.20 -11.66
N MET A 173 -11.79 -12.48 -10.80
CA MET A 173 -12.39 -11.71 -9.71
C MET A 173 -13.39 -10.66 -10.24
N PRO A 174 -14.57 -10.52 -9.61
CA PRO A 174 -15.62 -9.59 -10.06
C PRO A 174 -15.34 -8.12 -9.69
N PHE A 175 -14.21 -7.83 -9.06
CA PHE A 175 -13.77 -6.50 -8.63
C PHE A 175 -12.28 -6.31 -8.93
N PRO A 176 -11.76 -5.07 -8.89
CA PRO A 176 -10.33 -4.82 -9.05
C PRO A 176 -9.53 -5.50 -7.93
N VAL A 177 -8.41 -6.12 -8.30
CA VAL A 177 -7.41 -6.62 -7.35
C VAL A 177 -6.20 -5.68 -7.41
N VAL A 178 -5.64 -5.35 -6.25
CA VAL A 178 -4.47 -4.49 -6.12
C VAL A 178 -3.36 -5.28 -5.43
N VAL A 179 -2.21 -5.37 -6.06
CA VAL A 179 -1.04 -6.05 -5.51
C VAL A 179 -0.07 -5.03 -4.95
N ASP A 180 0.31 -5.20 -3.67
CA ASP A 180 1.25 -4.30 -2.98
C ASP A 180 2.70 -4.54 -3.42
N HIS A 181 3.53 -3.48 -3.38
CA HIS A 181 5.00 -3.50 -3.37
C HIS A 181 5.62 -4.36 -4.47
N PHE A 182 5.38 -4.02 -5.74
CA PHE A 182 5.90 -4.75 -6.91
C PHE A 182 5.56 -6.25 -6.92
N GLY A 183 4.53 -6.69 -6.17
CA GLY A 183 4.22 -8.10 -5.96
C GLY A 183 5.34 -8.87 -5.26
N ARG A 184 6.24 -8.21 -4.57
CA ARG A 184 7.42 -8.81 -3.95
C ARG A 184 8.33 -9.54 -4.96
N GLY A 185 8.39 -9.06 -6.21
CA GLY A 185 9.32 -9.54 -7.23
C GLY A 185 10.78 -9.42 -6.77
N ASN A 186 11.64 -10.31 -7.25
CA ASN A 186 13.07 -10.28 -6.92
C ASN A 186 13.86 -9.50 -7.98
N PRO A 187 14.40 -8.30 -7.66
CA PRO A 187 15.16 -7.50 -8.62
C PRO A 187 16.40 -8.21 -9.16
N GLY A 188 17.05 -9.07 -8.34
CA GLY A 188 18.22 -9.82 -8.74
C GLY A 188 17.96 -10.86 -9.84
N GLN A 189 16.71 -11.31 -9.99
CA GLN A 189 16.28 -12.22 -11.07
C GLN A 189 15.69 -11.46 -12.27
N GLY A 190 15.42 -10.19 -12.11
CA GLY A 190 14.84 -9.34 -13.13
C GLY A 190 13.38 -9.68 -13.47
N PRO A 191 12.77 -8.98 -14.46
CA PRO A 191 11.34 -9.14 -14.79
C PRO A 191 10.99 -10.46 -15.50
N GLY A 192 11.99 -11.23 -15.96
CA GLY A 192 11.79 -12.51 -16.65
C GLY A 192 11.57 -13.72 -15.72
N GLN A 193 11.60 -13.55 -14.39
CA GLN A 193 11.30 -14.62 -13.46
C GLN A 193 9.84 -15.10 -13.63
N ALA A 194 9.61 -16.42 -13.65
CA ALA A 194 8.33 -17.02 -14.03
C ALA A 194 7.14 -16.48 -13.20
N ASP A 195 7.32 -16.34 -11.89
CA ASP A 195 6.28 -15.82 -11.00
C ASP A 195 5.94 -14.35 -11.30
N PHE A 196 6.95 -13.55 -11.65
CA PHE A 196 6.74 -12.14 -12.00
C PHE A 196 6.11 -12.00 -13.37
N VAL A 197 6.44 -12.87 -14.32
CA VAL A 197 5.77 -12.93 -15.64
C VAL A 197 4.27 -13.19 -15.46
N ALA A 198 3.88 -14.07 -14.53
CA ALA A 198 2.47 -14.29 -14.23
C ALA A 198 1.76 -13.01 -13.72
N LEU A 199 2.43 -12.20 -12.90
CA LEU A 199 1.93 -10.89 -12.48
C LEU A 199 1.84 -9.91 -13.66
N LEU A 200 2.87 -9.86 -14.54
CA LEU A 200 2.84 -9.01 -15.75
C LEU A 200 1.67 -9.35 -16.66
N ASP A 201 1.35 -10.63 -16.84
CA ASP A 201 0.20 -11.07 -17.63
C ASP A 201 -1.13 -10.59 -17.02
N LEU A 202 -1.29 -10.66 -15.70
CA LEU A 202 -2.46 -10.14 -14.99
C LEU A 202 -2.59 -8.62 -15.14
N VAL A 203 -1.49 -7.88 -15.06
CA VAL A 203 -1.46 -6.42 -15.29
C VAL A 203 -1.84 -6.11 -16.73
N LYS A 204 -1.23 -6.81 -17.70
CA LYS A 204 -1.50 -6.65 -19.14
C LYS A 204 -2.97 -6.92 -19.49
N SER A 205 -3.60 -7.90 -18.86
CA SER A 205 -5.03 -8.19 -19.05
C SER A 205 -5.97 -7.11 -18.52
N GLY A 206 -5.44 -6.15 -17.73
CA GLY A 206 -6.23 -5.09 -17.09
C GLY A 206 -7.02 -5.54 -15.85
N ARG A 207 -6.79 -6.74 -15.35
CA ARG A 207 -7.51 -7.29 -14.18
C ARG A 207 -6.91 -6.88 -12.86
N VAL A 208 -5.59 -6.65 -12.80
CA VAL A 208 -4.84 -6.39 -11.58
C VAL A 208 -4.14 -5.05 -11.67
N TYR A 209 -4.26 -4.27 -10.59
CA TYR A 209 -3.41 -3.10 -10.33
C TYR A 209 -2.19 -3.51 -9.53
N VAL A 210 -1.07 -2.81 -9.73
CA VAL A 210 0.14 -2.98 -8.91
C VAL A 210 0.56 -1.65 -8.33
N LYS A 211 0.89 -1.66 -7.04
CA LYS A 211 1.55 -0.54 -6.37
C LYS A 211 3.05 -0.64 -6.57
N ILE A 212 3.63 0.30 -7.30
CA ILE A 212 5.07 0.52 -7.34
C ILE A 212 5.47 1.34 -6.11
N SER A 213 5.55 0.67 -4.97
CA SER A 213 5.72 1.25 -3.64
C SER A 213 6.67 0.42 -2.81
N GLY A 214 7.30 1.01 -1.78
CA GLY A 214 8.14 0.28 -0.86
C GLY A 214 9.28 -0.47 -1.55
N ALA A 215 10.10 0.20 -2.37
CA ALA A 215 11.24 -0.39 -3.08
C ALA A 215 12.19 -1.15 -2.13
N TYR A 216 12.35 -0.64 -0.90
CA TYR A 216 13.13 -1.25 0.17
C TYR A 216 12.57 -2.59 0.70
N ARG A 217 11.35 -2.98 0.30
CA ARG A 217 10.77 -4.29 0.65
C ARG A 217 11.20 -5.39 -0.31
N VAL A 218 11.78 -5.02 -1.44
CA VAL A 218 12.22 -5.96 -2.49
C VAL A 218 13.70 -5.83 -2.82
N SER A 219 14.37 -4.75 -2.38
CA SER A 219 15.79 -4.48 -2.62
C SER A 219 16.50 -4.10 -1.32
N GLU A 220 17.78 -4.46 -1.23
CA GLU A 220 18.70 -4.06 -0.15
C GLU A 220 19.65 -2.93 -0.59
N ARG A 221 19.51 -2.42 -1.81
CA ARG A 221 20.44 -1.44 -2.42
C ARG A 221 20.02 0.00 -2.13
N ALA A 222 19.89 0.32 -0.82
CA ALA A 222 19.63 1.68 -0.38
C ALA A 222 20.72 2.67 -0.87
N PRO A 223 20.41 3.98 -0.97
CA PRO A 223 19.14 4.62 -0.58
C PRO A 223 18.09 4.71 -1.70
N ASP A 224 18.46 4.55 -2.96
CA ASP A 224 17.61 4.80 -4.15
C ASP A 224 17.14 3.53 -4.88
N PHE A 225 17.58 2.35 -4.42
CA PHE A 225 17.13 1.02 -4.88
C PHE A 225 17.16 0.86 -6.42
N PRO A 226 18.30 1.09 -7.09
CA PRO A 226 18.38 1.20 -8.55
C PRO A 226 18.05 -0.12 -9.28
N ASP A 227 18.22 -1.27 -8.62
CA ASP A 227 17.92 -2.59 -9.15
C ASP A 227 16.42 -2.84 -9.34
N VAL A 228 15.54 -2.10 -8.64
CA VAL A 228 14.08 -2.19 -8.79
C VAL A 228 13.60 -1.61 -10.13
N THR A 229 14.41 -0.77 -10.79
CA THR A 229 14.04 -0.07 -12.02
C THR A 229 13.54 -1.02 -13.11
N GLY A 230 14.19 -2.17 -13.31
CA GLY A 230 13.77 -3.15 -14.31
C GLY A 230 12.39 -3.75 -14.05
N LEU A 231 12.05 -4.00 -12.79
CA LEU A 231 10.71 -4.48 -12.40
C LEU A 231 9.65 -3.39 -12.60
N ALA A 232 9.96 -2.16 -12.18
CA ALA A 232 9.06 -1.03 -12.34
C ALA A 232 8.73 -0.75 -13.81
N GLN A 233 9.75 -0.68 -14.65
CA GLN A 233 9.59 -0.45 -16.10
C GLN A 233 8.80 -1.57 -16.78
N ALA A 234 9.02 -2.83 -16.40
CA ALA A 234 8.26 -3.95 -16.94
C ALA A 234 6.77 -3.88 -16.56
N LEU A 235 6.45 -3.50 -15.31
CA LEU A 235 5.08 -3.30 -14.86
C LEU A 235 4.40 -2.14 -15.61
N VAL A 236 5.08 -1.00 -15.75
CA VAL A 236 4.57 0.16 -16.51
C VAL A 236 4.36 -0.18 -17.97
N ALA A 237 5.30 -0.89 -18.60
CA ALA A 237 5.19 -1.32 -20.00
C ALA A 237 4.06 -2.34 -20.21
N ALA A 238 3.78 -3.20 -19.23
CA ALA A 238 2.69 -4.17 -19.31
C ALA A 238 1.33 -3.48 -19.42
N ASN A 239 1.04 -2.51 -18.57
CA ASN A 239 -0.16 -1.68 -18.65
C ASN A 239 -0.09 -0.45 -17.74
N PRO A 240 0.24 0.74 -18.25
CA PRO A 240 0.37 1.95 -17.44
C PRO A 240 -0.95 2.38 -16.76
N ASP A 241 -2.11 1.94 -17.25
CA ASP A 241 -3.42 2.22 -16.66
C ASP A 241 -3.75 1.35 -15.43
N ARG A 242 -2.84 0.46 -15.04
CA ARG A 242 -2.96 -0.45 -13.89
C ARG A 242 -1.86 -0.28 -12.86
N ILE A 243 -1.09 0.79 -12.94
CA ILE A 243 -0.02 1.09 -12.00
C ILE A 243 -0.42 2.30 -11.14
N VAL A 244 -0.17 2.19 -9.85
CA VAL A 244 -0.27 3.31 -8.89
C VAL A 244 1.01 3.38 -8.06
N TRP A 245 1.36 4.58 -7.59
CA TRP A 245 2.53 4.81 -6.76
C TRP A 245 2.13 4.95 -5.27
N GLY A 246 3.04 4.64 -4.35
CA GLY A 246 2.89 4.92 -2.93
C GLY A 246 4.23 4.94 -2.21
N SER A 247 4.35 5.76 -1.17
CA SER A 247 5.56 5.88 -0.36
C SER A 247 5.78 4.67 0.55
N ASP A 248 4.70 4.08 1.05
CA ASP A 248 4.68 3.14 2.18
C ASP A 248 5.10 3.81 3.51
N TRP A 249 4.92 5.15 3.60
CA TRP A 249 5.17 5.88 4.84
C TRP A 249 4.31 5.33 6.00
N PRO A 250 4.80 5.24 7.22
CA PRO A 250 6.10 5.64 7.75
C PRO A 250 7.15 4.51 7.75
N HIS A 251 7.13 3.64 6.75
CA HIS A 251 8.10 2.57 6.49
C HIS A 251 8.20 1.54 7.62
N PRO A 252 7.08 0.93 8.04
CA PRO A 252 7.07 0.05 9.19
C PRO A 252 7.95 -1.18 8.98
N ASN A 253 8.77 -1.50 9.98
CA ASN A 253 9.69 -2.62 9.96
C ASN A 253 9.23 -3.72 10.93
N SER A 254 8.45 -4.67 10.44
CA SER A 254 7.98 -5.79 11.24
C SER A 254 9.11 -6.75 11.66
N ASP A 255 10.18 -6.85 10.86
CA ASP A 255 11.30 -7.74 11.15
C ASP A 255 12.16 -7.20 12.30
N ALA A 256 12.27 -5.87 12.44
CA ALA A 256 12.94 -5.25 13.59
C ALA A 256 12.24 -5.54 14.92
N GLY A 257 10.96 -5.88 14.92
CA GLY A 257 10.17 -6.26 16.10
C GLY A 257 10.08 -7.77 16.33
N ARG A 258 10.49 -8.59 15.36
CA ARG A 258 10.35 -10.04 15.43
C ARG A 258 11.20 -10.62 16.57
N GLY A 259 10.55 -11.37 17.47
CA GLY A 259 11.21 -11.97 18.63
C GLY A 259 11.51 -11.00 19.78
N LYS A 260 11.12 -9.73 19.67
CA LYS A 260 11.23 -8.74 20.75
C LYS A 260 9.94 -8.65 21.56
N PRO A 261 10.04 -8.19 22.85
CA PRO A 261 8.85 -7.87 23.63
C PRO A 261 7.99 -6.81 22.93
N LEU A 262 6.67 -6.96 22.96
CA LEU A 262 5.74 -5.99 22.34
C LEU A 262 5.73 -4.61 23.03
N SER A 263 6.36 -4.47 24.18
CA SER A 263 6.64 -3.18 24.85
C SER A 263 7.78 -2.39 24.19
N GLU A 264 8.59 -3.04 23.35
CA GLU A 264 9.71 -2.42 22.65
C GLU A 264 9.26 -1.87 21.31
N ILE A 265 9.61 -0.61 21.04
CA ILE A 265 9.28 0.04 19.76
C ILE A 265 10.23 -0.45 18.68
N SER A 266 9.67 -0.92 17.57
CA SER A 266 10.40 -1.30 16.37
C SER A 266 10.70 -0.08 15.53
N SER A 267 11.98 0.25 15.35
CA SER A 267 12.38 1.36 14.47
C SER A 267 11.92 1.12 13.04
N PRO A 268 11.34 2.12 12.37
CA PRO A 268 11.01 2.03 10.94
C PRO A 268 12.28 1.91 10.09
N PHE A 269 12.13 1.57 8.83
CA PHE A 269 13.22 1.68 7.86
C PHE A 269 13.60 3.16 7.68
N PRO A 270 14.91 3.49 7.60
CA PRO A 270 15.39 4.86 7.40
C PRO A 270 15.29 5.24 5.91
N ILE A 271 14.11 5.59 5.46
CA ILE A 271 13.80 5.87 4.06
C ILE A 271 13.62 7.37 3.85
N ASP A 272 14.15 7.87 2.73
CA ASP A 272 13.93 9.21 2.23
C ASP A 272 12.82 9.16 1.15
N ASP A 273 11.65 9.68 1.48
CA ASP A 273 10.47 9.67 0.61
C ASP A 273 10.67 10.49 -0.66
N GLY A 274 11.47 11.57 -0.60
CA GLY A 274 11.81 12.37 -1.77
C GLY A 274 12.65 11.60 -2.77
N LEU A 275 13.67 10.86 -2.28
CA LEU A 275 14.45 9.96 -3.14
C LEU A 275 13.60 8.85 -3.75
N LEU A 276 12.63 8.29 -3.00
CA LEU A 276 11.71 7.28 -3.54
C LEU A 276 10.83 7.87 -4.66
N LEU A 277 10.27 9.05 -4.46
CA LEU A 277 9.42 9.69 -5.47
C LEU A 277 10.24 10.07 -6.70
N ASN A 278 11.47 10.53 -6.54
CA ASN A 278 12.40 10.87 -7.61
C ASN A 278 12.89 9.68 -8.46
N GLN A 279 12.56 8.42 -8.05
CA GLN A 279 12.74 7.28 -8.93
C GLN A 279 11.67 7.19 -10.03
N LEU A 280 10.50 7.83 -9.84
CA LEU A 280 9.38 7.69 -10.76
C LEU A 280 9.69 8.14 -12.19
N PRO A 281 10.43 9.25 -12.47
CA PRO A 281 10.88 9.58 -13.82
C PRO A 281 11.78 8.53 -14.48
N LYS A 282 12.55 7.75 -13.70
CA LYS A 282 13.35 6.64 -14.23
C LYS A 282 12.47 5.43 -14.57
N TRP A 283 11.41 5.19 -13.78
CA TRP A 283 10.47 4.09 -13.98
C TRP A 283 9.46 4.37 -15.09
N ALA A 284 9.05 5.63 -15.23
CA ALA A 284 8.08 6.14 -16.21
C ALA A 284 8.57 7.48 -16.79
N PRO A 285 9.44 7.47 -17.79
CA PRO A 285 10.02 8.69 -18.35
C PRO A 285 8.99 9.64 -18.98
N ASP A 286 7.90 9.11 -19.55
CA ASP A 286 6.82 9.91 -20.12
C ASP A 286 5.96 10.56 -19.02
N ALA A 287 5.86 11.89 -19.06
CA ALA A 287 5.08 12.68 -18.11
C ALA A 287 3.58 12.32 -18.12
N ALA A 288 3.03 11.97 -19.29
CA ALA A 288 1.64 11.53 -19.40
C ALA A 288 1.41 10.18 -18.67
N VAL A 289 2.39 9.28 -18.73
CA VAL A 289 2.36 8.01 -17.97
C VAL A 289 2.48 8.29 -16.47
N ARG A 290 3.36 9.19 -16.03
CA ARG A 290 3.44 9.59 -14.62
C ARG A 290 2.12 10.18 -14.11
N LYS A 291 1.45 11.01 -14.92
CA LYS A 291 0.12 11.52 -14.60
C LYS A 291 -0.90 10.41 -14.43
N LYS A 292 -0.90 9.38 -15.29
CA LYS A 292 -1.75 8.20 -15.10
C LYS A 292 -1.48 7.53 -13.76
N ILE A 293 -0.21 7.26 -13.44
CA ILE A 293 0.22 6.57 -12.21
C ILE A 293 -0.16 7.36 -10.95
N LEU A 294 0.04 8.68 -10.97
CA LEU A 294 -0.15 9.53 -9.79
C LEU A 294 -1.57 10.08 -9.65
N VAL A 295 -2.31 10.26 -10.75
CA VAL A 295 -3.59 10.99 -10.73
C VAL A 295 -4.76 10.15 -11.26
N ASP A 296 -4.67 9.70 -12.53
CA ASP A 296 -5.84 9.17 -13.21
C ASP A 296 -6.23 7.76 -12.71
N ASN A 297 -5.23 6.90 -12.50
CA ASN A 297 -5.45 5.55 -11.95
C ASN A 297 -5.92 5.57 -10.49
N PRO A 298 -5.29 6.36 -9.58
CA PRO A 298 -5.82 6.55 -8.24
C PRO A 298 -7.25 7.10 -8.22
N ALA A 299 -7.57 8.07 -9.07
CA ALA A 299 -8.92 8.62 -9.15
C ALA A 299 -9.94 7.53 -9.53
N ARG A 300 -9.63 6.72 -10.52
CA ARG A 300 -10.49 5.61 -10.98
C ARG A 300 -10.63 4.52 -9.93
N LEU A 301 -9.50 4.10 -9.32
CA LEU A 301 -9.47 2.97 -8.39
C LEU A 301 -10.12 3.29 -7.05
N TYR A 302 -9.88 4.48 -6.52
CA TYR A 302 -10.33 4.87 -5.18
C TYR A 302 -11.50 5.85 -5.20
N GLY A 303 -12.03 6.22 -6.35
CA GLY A 303 -13.18 7.11 -6.47
C GLY A 303 -12.89 8.53 -5.99
N PHE A 304 -11.75 9.09 -6.33
CA PHE A 304 -11.52 10.52 -6.15
C PHE A 304 -12.20 11.30 -7.29
N GLU A 305 -12.66 12.50 -6.99
CA GLU A 305 -13.19 13.41 -8.00
C GLU A 305 -12.12 13.77 -9.03
N ALA A 306 -12.54 13.99 -10.26
CA ALA A 306 -11.62 14.47 -11.29
C ALA A 306 -11.05 15.82 -10.88
N VAL A 307 -9.75 16.05 -11.15
CA VAL A 307 -9.14 17.36 -10.97
C VAL A 307 -9.67 18.26 -12.08
N ALA A 308 -10.34 19.35 -11.70
CA ALA A 308 -10.68 20.39 -12.67
C ALA A 308 -9.38 20.93 -13.30
N GLY A 309 -9.31 20.91 -14.62
CA GLY A 309 -8.17 21.35 -15.41
C GLY A 309 -7.86 22.83 -15.25
#